data_eb178302597573e3ae9a4ad450955eee
#
_entry.id   eb178302597573e3ae9a4ad450955eee
#
_cell.length_a   1.000
_cell.length_b   1.000
_cell.length_c   1.000
_cell.angle_alpha   90.00
_cell.angle_beta   90.00
_cell.angle_gamma   90.00
#
_symmetry.space_group_name_H-M   'P 1'
#
loop_
_entity.id
_entity.type
_entity.pdbx_description
1 polymer ?
#
loop_
_entity_poly.entity_id
_entity_poly.type
_entity_poly.pdbx_seq_one_letter_code
_entity_poly.pdbx_strand_id
1 'polypeptide(L)'
;MLKVGFIFLVSLAALVSGNDKGNGYGDQYEWYDNLAEGLAVSKSSGKPALVIIHQSWCPRCQELKPVFAGSKDIQALSDQFVLINCEDDDEPEDPEYAPDGSYYQRVLFVSPSKGVLKQIYCEGGNPEYRHWYSESDQIVKSMKKVLRASRHRKK
;
A
#
# COMPACT_ATOMS: atom_id res chain seq x y z
N MET A 1 -34.53 -9.06 -52.91
CA MET A 1 -34.71 -8.31 -51.68
C MET A 1 -33.73 -8.77 -50.61
N LEU A 2 -32.66 -8.01 -50.45
CA LEU A 2 -31.63 -8.29 -49.44
C LEU A 2 -32.02 -7.64 -48.11
N LYS A 3 -32.30 -8.45 -47.07
CA LYS A 3 -32.52 -7.94 -45.72
C LYS A 3 -31.16 -7.72 -45.04
N VAL A 4 -30.78 -6.46 -44.91
CA VAL A 4 -29.62 -6.05 -44.11
C VAL A 4 -30.03 -6.10 -42.63
N GLY A 5 -29.57 -7.11 -41.90
CA GLY A 5 -29.73 -7.20 -40.47
C GLY A 5 -28.76 -6.26 -39.77
N PHE A 6 -29.26 -5.23 -39.13
CA PHE A 6 -28.48 -4.37 -38.23
C PHE A 6 -28.19 -5.14 -36.93
N ILE A 7 -26.95 -5.57 -36.76
CA ILE A 7 -26.48 -6.09 -35.47
C ILE A 7 -26.16 -4.90 -34.59
N PHE A 8 -27.03 -4.60 -33.61
CA PHE A 8 -26.74 -3.70 -32.51
C PHE A 8 -25.69 -4.36 -31.59
N LEU A 9 -24.45 -3.94 -31.71
CA LEU A 9 -23.45 -4.22 -30.70
C LEU A 9 -23.78 -3.37 -29.45
N VAL A 10 -24.43 -3.99 -28.46
CA VAL A 10 -24.57 -3.41 -27.15
C VAL A 10 -23.22 -3.51 -26.46
N SER A 11 -22.46 -2.42 -26.49
CA SER A 11 -21.28 -2.29 -25.68
C SER A 11 -21.72 -2.21 -24.21
N LEU A 12 -21.58 -3.32 -23.50
CA LEU A 12 -21.75 -3.39 -22.06
C LEU A 12 -20.53 -2.69 -21.43
N ALA A 13 -20.64 -1.39 -21.22
CA ALA A 13 -19.70 -0.67 -20.38
C ALA A 13 -19.85 -1.23 -18.95
N ALA A 14 -18.93 -2.07 -18.55
CA ALA A 14 -18.80 -2.47 -17.16
C ALA A 14 -18.55 -1.20 -16.36
N LEU A 15 -19.53 -0.76 -15.59
CA LEU A 15 -19.34 0.21 -14.54
C LEU A 15 -18.38 -0.44 -13.52
N VAL A 16 -17.11 -0.14 -13.64
CA VAL A 16 -16.15 -0.40 -12.57
C VAL A 16 -16.58 0.54 -11.44
N SER A 17 -17.37 0.00 -10.52
CA SER A 17 -17.59 0.61 -9.22
C SER A 17 -16.25 0.57 -8.52
N GLY A 18 -15.49 1.65 -8.63
CA GLY A 18 -14.24 1.82 -7.89
C GLY A 18 -14.59 1.84 -6.41
N ASN A 19 -14.47 0.71 -5.74
CA ASN A 19 -14.28 0.71 -4.30
C ASN A 19 -12.96 1.45 -4.07
N ASP A 20 -13.04 2.66 -3.51
CA ASP A 20 -11.85 3.43 -3.10
C ASP A 20 -11.20 2.77 -1.87
N LYS A 21 -10.58 1.62 -2.10
CA LYS A 21 -9.78 0.90 -1.10
C LYS A 21 -8.50 1.65 -0.73
N GLY A 22 -8.17 2.69 -1.49
CA GLY A 22 -7.00 3.52 -1.27
C GLY A 22 -7.22 4.60 -0.21
N ASN A 23 -8.47 4.89 0.16
CA ASN A 23 -8.82 5.87 1.19
C ASN A 23 -8.08 7.20 1.03
N GLY A 24 -7.92 7.67 -0.22
CA GLY A 24 -7.22 8.91 -0.57
C GLY A 24 -5.72 8.79 -0.80
N TYR A 25 -5.11 7.61 -0.66
CA TYR A 25 -3.70 7.37 -0.97
C TYR A 25 -3.40 7.11 -2.45
N GLY A 26 -4.42 7.20 -3.32
CA GLY A 26 -4.31 7.15 -4.78
C GLY A 26 -5.11 6.01 -5.40
N ASP A 27 -6.01 6.38 -6.33
CA ASP A 27 -6.89 5.43 -7.03
C ASP A 27 -6.16 4.69 -8.17
N GLN A 28 -4.97 5.16 -8.53
CA GLN A 28 -4.14 4.53 -9.55
C GLN A 28 -3.46 3.24 -9.08
N TYR A 29 -3.52 2.96 -7.78
CA TYR A 29 -2.92 1.77 -7.17
C TYR A 29 -3.97 0.68 -6.94
N GLU A 30 -3.55 -0.58 -7.00
CA GLU A 30 -4.34 -1.72 -6.55
C GLU A 30 -4.17 -1.88 -5.03
N TRP A 31 -5.20 -1.52 -4.27
CA TRP A 31 -5.22 -1.58 -2.83
C TRP A 31 -5.97 -2.79 -2.29
N TYR A 32 -5.44 -3.36 -1.22
CA TYR A 32 -6.14 -4.30 -0.35
C TYR A 32 -6.53 -3.59 0.94
N ASP A 33 -7.79 -3.66 1.31
CA ASP A 33 -8.36 -3.09 2.54
C ASP A 33 -8.47 -4.13 3.66
N ASN A 34 -8.13 -5.38 3.38
CA ASN A 34 -8.05 -6.47 4.34
C ASN A 34 -6.61 -6.96 4.44
N LEU A 35 -6.04 -6.86 5.66
CA LEU A 35 -4.65 -7.25 5.90
C LEU A 35 -4.38 -8.71 5.55
N ALA A 36 -5.25 -9.63 5.97
CA ALA A 36 -5.06 -11.06 5.72
C ALA A 36 -5.09 -11.41 4.24
N GLU A 37 -5.99 -10.80 3.47
CA GLU A 37 -6.06 -10.95 2.03
C GLU A 37 -4.80 -10.42 1.33
N GLY A 38 -4.39 -9.20 1.65
CA GLY A 38 -3.18 -8.61 1.09
C GLY A 38 -1.90 -9.38 1.43
N LEU A 39 -1.79 -9.89 2.66
CA LEU A 39 -0.67 -10.75 3.05
C LEU A 39 -0.67 -12.11 2.34
N ALA A 40 -1.84 -12.68 2.06
CA ALA A 40 -1.95 -13.91 1.27
C ALA A 40 -1.45 -13.68 -0.15
N VAL A 41 -1.80 -12.55 -0.78
CA VAL A 41 -1.28 -12.15 -2.09
C VAL A 41 0.23 -11.89 -2.05
N SER A 42 0.73 -11.23 -1.02
CA SER A 42 2.18 -11.06 -0.82
C SER A 42 2.91 -12.41 -0.79
N LYS A 43 2.37 -13.36 -0.04
CA LYS A 43 2.93 -14.71 0.09
C LYS A 43 2.93 -15.47 -1.24
N SER A 44 1.82 -15.47 -1.96
CA SER A 44 1.66 -16.20 -3.23
C SER A 44 2.46 -15.57 -4.37
N SER A 45 2.56 -14.24 -4.42
CA SER A 45 3.31 -13.51 -5.45
C SER A 45 4.80 -13.39 -5.17
N GLY A 46 5.21 -13.56 -3.92
CA GLY A 46 6.59 -13.32 -3.47
C GLY A 46 6.97 -11.83 -3.40
N LYS A 47 6.00 -10.92 -3.56
CA LYS A 47 6.20 -9.48 -3.42
C LYS A 47 6.10 -9.07 -1.95
N PRO A 48 6.99 -8.19 -1.45
CA PRO A 48 6.80 -7.59 -0.14
C PRO A 48 5.53 -6.74 -0.11
N ALA A 49 4.91 -6.60 1.07
CA ALA A 49 3.80 -5.69 1.26
C ALA A 49 4.27 -4.35 1.83
N LEU A 50 3.60 -3.27 1.41
CA LEU A 50 3.62 -1.96 2.04
C LEU A 50 2.26 -1.77 2.71
N VAL A 51 2.26 -1.63 4.04
CA VAL A 51 1.05 -1.51 4.86
C VAL A 51 0.97 -0.11 5.45
N ILE A 52 -0.13 0.60 5.20
CA ILE A 52 -0.42 1.90 5.83
C ILE A 52 -1.50 1.68 6.87
N ILE A 53 -1.18 2.02 8.13
CA ILE A 53 -2.12 1.97 9.26
C ILE A 53 -2.42 3.41 9.65
N HIS A 54 -3.67 3.80 9.53
CA HIS A 54 -4.10 5.18 9.76
C HIS A 54 -5.54 5.26 10.28
N GLN A 55 -5.94 6.47 10.65
CA GLN A 55 -7.29 6.75 11.13
C GLN A 55 -7.93 7.85 10.28
N SER A 56 -9.22 7.75 10.00
CA SER A 56 -9.96 8.72 9.19
C SER A 56 -10.00 10.13 9.82
N TRP A 57 -9.96 10.21 11.14
CA TRP A 57 -9.97 11.46 11.93
C TRP A 57 -8.60 12.10 12.12
N CYS A 58 -7.50 11.42 11.75
CA CYS A 58 -6.14 11.84 12.04
C CYS A 58 -5.65 12.92 11.05
N PRO A 59 -5.36 14.17 11.47
CA PRO A 59 -4.91 15.24 10.57
C PRO A 59 -3.58 14.91 9.86
N ARG A 60 -2.63 14.29 10.54
CA ARG A 60 -1.33 13.90 9.96
C ARG A 60 -1.48 12.82 8.90
N CYS A 61 -2.44 11.90 9.07
CA CYS A 61 -2.77 10.91 8.07
C CYS A 61 -3.34 11.56 6.81
N GLN A 62 -4.18 12.59 6.95
CA GLN A 62 -4.73 13.35 5.82
C GLN A 62 -3.64 14.09 5.04
N GLU A 63 -2.60 14.59 5.71
CA GLU A 63 -1.47 15.29 5.07
C GLU A 63 -0.64 14.34 4.19
N LEU A 64 -0.46 13.09 4.58
CA LEU A 64 0.31 12.11 3.79
C LEU A 64 -0.43 11.65 2.54
N LYS A 65 -1.75 11.61 2.53
CA LYS A 65 -2.55 11.11 1.41
C LYS A 65 -2.17 11.73 0.06
N PRO A 66 -2.21 13.07 -0.13
CA PRO A 66 -1.84 13.68 -1.41
C PRO A 66 -0.34 13.53 -1.72
N VAL A 67 0.52 13.49 -0.71
CA VAL A 67 1.96 13.29 -0.88
C VAL A 67 2.25 11.90 -1.46
N PHE A 68 1.60 10.88 -0.93
CA PHE A 68 1.72 9.50 -1.42
C PHE A 68 1.09 9.35 -2.81
N ALA A 69 -0.16 9.80 -2.97
CA ALA A 69 -0.92 9.68 -4.23
C ALA A 69 -0.24 10.40 -5.39
N GLY A 70 0.38 11.56 -5.16
CA GLY A 70 1.02 12.39 -6.17
C GLY A 70 2.45 11.98 -6.52
N SER A 71 3.05 11.04 -5.82
CA SER A 71 4.45 10.65 -6.03
C SER A 71 4.61 9.71 -7.23
N LYS A 72 5.28 10.20 -8.27
CA LYS A 72 5.64 9.39 -9.44
C LYS A 72 6.67 8.30 -9.12
N ASP A 73 7.54 8.55 -8.15
CA ASP A 73 8.56 7.59 -7.74
C ASP A 73 7.94 6.42 -6.95
N ILE A 74 6.95 6.69 -6.08
CA ILE A 74 6.17 5.62 -5.44
C ILE A 74 5.42 4.84 -6.51
N GLN A 75 4.77 5.52 -7.46
CA GLN A 75 4.05 4.87 -8.55
C GLN A 75 4.96 3.95 -9.37
N ALA A 76 6.17 4.39 -9.70
CA ALA A 76 7.14 3.60 -10.46
C ALA A 76 7.60 2.32 -9.73
N LEU A 77 7.56 2.29 -8.40
CA LEU A 77 7.97 1.16 -7.58
C LEU A 77 6.79 0.28 -7.13
N SER A 78 5.57 0.78 -7.22
CA SER A 78 4.37 0.16 -6.61
C SER A 78 4.08 -1.24 -7.12
N ASP A 79 4.35 -1.53 -8.39
CA ASP A 79 4.15 -2.86 -8.99
C ASP A 79 4.96 -3.98 -8.31
N GLN A 80 6.01 -3.61 -7.60
CA GLN A 80 6.89 -4.54 -6.89
C GLN A 80 6.42 -4.80 -5.46
N PHE A 81 5.31 -4.20 -5.05
CA PHE A 81 4.72 -4.32 -3.72
C PHE A 81 3.25 -4.74 -3.80
N VAL A 82 2.78 -5.38 -2.74
CA VAL A 82 1.35 -5.49 -2.43
C VAL A 82 1.02 -4.32 -1.52
N LEU A 83 0.06 -3.48 -1.92
CA LEU A 83 -0.32 -2.29 -1.16
C LEU A 83 -1.54 -2.60 -0.28
N ILE A 84 -1.41 -2.41 1.03
CA ILE A 84 -2.45 -2.71 2.00
C ILE A 84 -2.77 -1.45 2.80
N ASN A 85 -4.05 -1.11 2.86
CA ASN A 85 -4.58 0.06 3.54
C ASN A 85 -5.46 -0.38 4.72
N CYS A 86 -5.03 -0.09 5.94
CA CYS A 86 -5.75 -0.40 7.16
C CYS A 86 -6.23 0.89 7.82
N GLU A 87 -7.49 1.23 7.60
CA GLU A 87 -8.12 2.43 8.17
C GLU A 87 -9.07 2.04 9.30
N ASP A 88 -9.06 2.83 10.38
CA ASP A 88 -9.99 2.72 11.52
C ASP A 88 -10.06 1.30 12.11
N ASP A 89 -11.19 0.61 11.99
CA ASP A 89 -11.42 -0.72 12.57
C ASP A 89 -10.59 -1.83 11.88
N ASP A 90 -9.98 -1.55 10.74
CA ASP A 90 -9.09 -2.50 10.04
C ASP A 90 -7.65 -2.48 10.60
N GLU A 91 -7.39 -1.70 11.64
CA GLU A 91 -6.10 -1.68 12.34
C GLU A 91 -5.76 -3.07 12.91
N PRO A 92 -4.58 -3.64 12.59
CA PRO A 92 -4.19 -4.93 13.13
C PRO A 92 -4.02 -4.91 14.65
N GLU A 93 -4.61 -5.89 15.32
CA GLU A 93 -4.44 -6.09 16.78
C GLU A 93 -3.09 -6.72 17.16
N ASP A 94 -2.43 -7.39 16.21
CA ASP A 94 -1.13 -8.03 16.43
C ASP A 94 -0.05 -6.98 16.73
N PRO A 95 0.63 -7.07 17.90
CA PRO A 95 1.69 -6.15 18.30
C PRO A 95 2.86 -6.05 17.30
N GLU A 96 3.01 -7.02 16.40
CA GLU A 96 4.01 -6.97 15.33
C GLU A 96 3.83 -5.73 14.43
N TYR A 97 2.59 -5.24 14.28
CA TYR A 97 2.25 -4.04 13.50
C TYR A 97 2.37 -2.72 14.27
N ALA A 98 2.82 -2.78 15.52
CA ALA A 98 3.14 -1.61 16.34
C ALA A 98 4.54 -1.76 16.97
N PRO A 99 5.62 -1.92 16.16
CA PRO A 99 6.95 -2.29 16.65
C PRO A 99 7.60 -1.28 17.59
N ASP A 100 7.19 -0.03 17.53
CA ASP A 100 7.65 1.07 18.39
C ASP A 100 6.52 1.93 18.96
N GLY A 101 5.28 1.42 18.89
CA GLY A 101 4.10 2.05 19.49
C GLY A 101 2.90 2.13 18.53
N SER A 102 1.72 2.43 19.10
CA SER A 102 0.44 2.50 18.39
C SER A 102 0.07 3.95 18.06
N TYR A 103 0.90 4.63 17.34
CA TYR A 103 0.66 5.99 16.83
C TYR A 103 0.17 5.98 15.37
N TYR A 104 -0.36 7.08 14.89
CA TYR A 104 -0.87 7.25 13.53
C TYR A 104 -0.16 8.40 12.81
N GLN A 105 0.21 8.19 11.55
CA GLN A 105 0.15 6.94 10.79
C GLN A 105 1.41 6.08 11.02
N ARG A 106 1.31 4.79 10.75
CA ARG A 106 2.47 3.91 10.59
C ARG A 106 2.52 3.39 9.15
N VAL A 107 3.68 3.48 8.52
CA VAL A 107 3.97 2.81 7.25
C VAL A 107 4.96 1.68 7.51
N LEU A 108 4.51 0.46 7.29
CA LEU A 108 5.28 -0.75 7.56
C LEU A 108 5.56 -1.52 6.29
N PHE A 109 6.66 -2.25 6.28
CA PHE A 109 7.00 -3.18 5.21
C PHE A 109 6.98 -4.60 5.75
N VAL A 110 6.36 -5.51 4.99
CA VAL A 110 6.19 -6.90 5.40
C VAL A 110 6.84 -7.81 4.37
N SER A 111 7.69 -8.70 4.84
CA SER A 111 8.29 -9.73 3.99
C SER A 111 7.31 -10.88 3.79
N PRO A 112 7.21 -11.46 2.56
CA PRO A 112 6.36 -12.63 2.33
C PRO A 112 6.67 -13.83 3.23
N SER A 113 7.87 -13.89 3.79
CA SER A 113 8.36 -15.05 4.57
C SER A 113 8.80 -14.76 6.00
N LYS A 114 8.96 -13.47 6.37
CA LYS A 114 9.58 -13.09 7.66
C LYS A 114 8.70 -12.18 8.54
N GLY A 115 7.49 -11.81 8.08
CA GLY A 115 6.64 -10.86 8.77
C GLY A 115 7.13 -9.41 8.64
N VAL A 116 6.78 -8.58 9.60
CA VAL A 116 7.11 -7.14 9.61
C VAL A 116 8.62 -6.91 9.67
N LEU A 117 9.11 -6.11 8.73
CA LEU A 117 10.51 -5.71 8.63
C LEU A 117 10.79 -4.51 9.54
N LYS A 118 10.92 -4.75 10.85
CA LYS A 118 11.11 -3.71 11.88
C LYS A 118 12.34 -2.83 11.68
N GLN A 119 13.35 -3.33 10.97
CA GLN A 119 14.58 -2.59 10.62
C GLN A 119 14.37 -1.62 9.44
N ILE A 120 13.24 -1.67 8.77
CA ILE A 120 12.87 -0.73 7.72
C ILE A 120 11.98 0.35 8.34
N TYR A 121 12.51 1.54 8.46
CA TYR A 121 11.88 2.68 9.10
C TYR A 121 12.28 3.99 8.42
N CYS A 122 11.66 5.10 8.80
CA CYS A 122 11.95 6.44 8.28
C CYS A 122 13.30 6.94 8.79
N GLU A 123 14.36 6.67 8.05
CA GLU A 123 15.71 7.15 8.37
C GLU A 123 15.78 8.68 8.27
N GLY A 124 16.23 9.34 9.34
CA GLY A 124 16.27 10.80 9.44
C GLY A 124 14.93 11.44 9.83
N GLY A 125 13.90 10.63 10.09
CA GLY A 125 12.62 11.07 10.63
C GLY A 125 12.64 11.24 12.16
N ASN A 126 11.44 11.23 12.77
CA ASN A 126 11.32 11.35 14.23
C ASN A 126 11.78 10.05 14.92
N PRO A 127 12.78 10.06 15.81
CA PRO A 127 13.28 8.88 16.48
C PRO A 127 12.27 8.22 17.45
N GLU A 128 11.26 8.97 17.92
CA GLU A 128 10.20 8.46 18.80
C GLU A 128 9.10 7.73 18.01
N TYR A 129 8.97 8.02 16.69
CA TYR A 129 7.95 7.48 15.80
C TYR A 129 8.62 7.00 14.51
N ARG A 130 9.37 5.92 14.59
CA ARG A 130 10.28 5.48 13.53
C ARG A 130 9.58 5.07 12.24
N HIS A 131 8.32 4.63 12.32
CA HIS A 131 7.52 4.23 11.16
C HIS A 131 6.54 5.31 10.69
N TRP A 132 6.70 6.53 11.21
CA TRP A 132 5.98 7.71 10.74
C TRP A 132 6.73 8.38 9.60
N TYR A 133 6.03 8.68 8.50
CA TYR A 133 6.57 9.30 7.31
C TYR A 133 5.77 10.55 6.97
N SER A 134 6.43 11.61 6.52
CA SER A 134 5.80 12.86 6.08
C SER A 134 6.03 13.16 4.61
N GLU A 135 7.08 12.58 4.02
CA GLU A 135 7.50 12.88 2.67
C GLU A 135 7.59 11.60 1.81
N SER A 136 7.28 11.75 0.51
CA SER A 136 7.29 10.62 -0.42
C SER A 136 8.69 10.03 -0.65
N ASP A 137 9.73 10.86 -0.66
CA ASP A 137 11.12 10.41 -0.85
C ASP A 137 11.62 9.55 0.32
N GLN A 138 11.13 9.80 1.54
CA GLN A 138 11.39 8.93 2.70
C GLN A 138 10.82 7.53 2.48
N ILE A 139 9.58 7.45 1.98
CA ILE A 139 8.92 6.17 1.65
C ILE A 139 9.67 5.48 0.52
N VAL A 140 10.00 6.20 -0.55
CA VAL A 140 10.77 5.68 -1.70
C VAL A 140 12.12 5.10 -1.26
N LYS A 141 12.81 5.78 -0.35
CA LYS A 141 14.08 5.28 0.22
C LYS A 141 13.88 3.93 0.92
N SER A 142 12.85 3.80 1.72
CA SER A 142 12.50 2.55 2.39
C SER A 142 12.08 1.47 1.41
N MET A 143 11.25 1.78 0.40
CA MET A 143 10.86 0.85 -0.67
C MET A 143 12.09 0.29 -1.40
N LYS A 144 13.02 1.14 -1.80
CA LYS A 144 14.27 0.73 -2.47
C LYS A 144 15.13 -0.17 -1.56
N LYS A 145 15.16 0.11 -0.25
CA LYS A 145 15.90 -0.72 0.72
C LYS A 145 15.31 -2.12 0.83
N VAL A 146 13.98 -2.24 0.88
CA VAL A 146 13.27 -3.53 0.88
C VAL A 146 13.55 -4.32 -0.38
N LEU A 147 13.47 -3.69 -1.55
CA LEU A 147 13.69 -4.37 -2.83
C LEU A 147 15.13 -4.86 -3.00
N ARG A 148 16.12 -4.10 -2.52
CA ARG A 148 17.53 -4.55 -2.51
C ARG A 148 17.71 -5.81 -1.64
N ALA A 149 17.15 -5.81 -0.43
CA ALA A 149 17.22 -6.95 0.47
C ALA A 149 16.52 -8.20 -0.10
N SER A 150 15.44 -8.03 -0.87
CA SER A 150 14.72 -9.13 -1.52
C SER A 150 15.50 -9.75 -2.67
N ARG A 151 16.29 -8.96 -3.42
CA ARG A 151 17.12 -9.45 -4.55
C ARG A 151 18.30 -10.31 -4.08
N HIS A 152 18.93 -9.95 -2.97
CA HIS A 152 20.06 -10.73 -2.43
C HIS A 152 19.67 -12.12 -1.94
N ARG A 153 18.39 -12.41 -1.73
CA ARG A 153 17.88 -13.71 -1.32
C ARG A 153 17.59 -14.68 -2.46
N LYS A 154 17.50 -14.18 -3.70
CA LYS A 154 17.24 -15.02 -4.90
C LYS A 154 18.50 -15.55 -5.57
N LYS A 155 19.67 -15.22 -5.04
CA LYS A 155 20.98 -15.76 -5.42
C LYS A 155 21.44 -16.79 -4.39
#